data_cec901a29e7aedf28173d80429c81df4
#
_entry.id   cec901a29e7aedf28173d80429c81df4
#
_cell.length_a   1.000
_cell.length_b   1.000
_cell.length_c   1.000
_cell.angle_alpha   90.00
_cell.angle_beta   90.00
_cell.angle_gamma   90.00
#
_symmetry.space_group_name_H-M   'P 1'
#
loop_
_entity.id
_entity.type
_entity.pdbx_description
1 polymer ?
#
loop_
_entity_poly.entity_id
_entity_poly.type
_entity_poly.pdbx_seq_one_letter_code
_entity_poly.pdbx_strand_id
1 'polypeptide(L)'
;RELAGGGQALDMLISNYVYEKEGERRKKVIQYRHILPVEKMFTWADCHHFIKGHYILMHSVIFRTRLLQECGLKLPEHTFYVDNLYVFEPLPYVKNMYYLDVNFYRYYIGRQDQSVNETVMISRIDQQIRVTRLMIDYLVDKKAELVKNRRLYQYMRNYLEIIMTVSSVLLIRSGTPEHLEKKKELWEYLKEKDKRLYLWMRNGIMGGTMNLPGRGGRKISVEGYRICQKLFGFN
;
A
#
# COMPACT_ATOMS: atom_id res chain seq x y z
N ARG A 1 -2.04 -21.92 20.23
CA ARG A 1 -3.07 -22.60 21.05
C ARG A 1 -3.82 -21.64 21.96
N GLU A 2 -3.16 -20.64 22.56
CA GLU A 2 -3.80 -19.65 23.44
C GLU A 2 -4.78 -18.72 22.69
N LEU A 3 -4.48 -18.36 21.43
CA LEU A 3 -5.34 -17.54 20.60
C LEU A 3 -6.65 -18.23 20.18
N ALA A 4 -6.69 -19.56 20.23
CA ALA A 4 -7.89 -20.36 19.90
C ALA A 4 -8.84 -20.58 21.10
N GLY A 5 -8.43 -20.22 22.32
CA GLY A 5 -9.20 -20.48 23.55
C GLY A 5 -10.40 -19.55 23.77
N GLY A 6 -10.54 -18.46 23.02
CA GLY A 6 -11.58 -17.47 23.20
C GLY A 6 -12.79 -17.58 22.26
N GLY A 7 -12.95 -18.63 21.49
CA GLY A 7 -14.10 -18.84 20.60
C GLY A 7 -14.16 -17.97 19.35
N GLN A 8 -13.26 -16.98 19.19
CA GLN A 8 -13.18 -16.13 18.01
C GLN A 8 -11.98 -16.51 17.14
N ALA A 9 -12.20 -16.80 15.86
CA ALA A 9 -11.14 -17.10 14.93
C ALA A 9 -10.29 -15.84 14.63
N LEU A 10 -8.95 -15.96 14.66
CA LEU A 10 -8.03 -14.94 14.21
C LEU A 10 -8.04 -14.90 12.68
N ASP A 11 -8.32 -13.74 12.11
CA ASP A 11 -8.35 -13.53 10.66
C ASP A 11 -7.03 -13.05 10.10
N MET A 12 -6.35 -12.12 10.82
CA MET A 12 -5.08 -11.53 10.40
C MET A 12 -4.14 -11.36 11.60
N LEU A 13 -2.97 -12.00 11.51
CA LEU A 13 -1.85 -11.75 12.40
C LEU A 13 -0.92 -10.72 11.76
N ILE A 14 -0.51 -9.72 12.52
CA ILE A 14 0.43 -8.69 12.09
C ILE A 14 1.70 -8.78 12.93
N SER A 15 2.86 -8.61 12.30
CA SER A 15 4.15 -8.53 12.97
C SER A 15 5.02 -7.42 12.36
N ASN A 16 6.13 -7.09 13.03
CA ASN A 16 7.14 -6.21 12.47
C ASN A 16 7.93 -6.91 11.36
N TYR A 17 8.57 -6.12 10.52
CA TYR A 17 9.61 -6.61 9.62
C TYR A 17 10.82 -5.67 9.63
N VAL A 18 11.95 -6.20 9.17
CA VAL A 18 13.24 -5.51 9.21
C VAL A 18 13.80 -5.41 7.79
N TYR A 19 14.09 -4.21 7.35
CA TYR A 19 14.92 -4.00 6.17
C TYR A 19 16.38 -4.32 6.49
N GLU A 20 16.96 -5.24 5.74
CA GLU A 20 18.38 -5.54 5.75
C GLU A 20 18.98 -5.17 4.39
N LYS A 21 19.88 -4.22 4.39
CA LYS A 21 20.53 -3.77 3.17
C LYS A 21 21.98 -4.20 3.16
N GLU A 22 22.43 -4.69 2.01
CA GLU A 22 23.80 -5.14 1.81
C GLU A 22 24.79 -4.00 2.11
N GLY A 23 25.82 -4.30 2.92
CA GLY A 23 26.84 -3.34 3.31
C GLY A 23 26.43 -2.32 4.39
N GLU A 24 25.18 -2.28 4.81
CA GLU A 24 24.71 -1.38 5.87
C GLU A 24 24.65 -2.10 7.23
N ARG A 25 25.32 -1.53 8.26
CA ARG A 25 25.25 -2.05 9.63
C ARG A 25 23.92 -1.73 10.31
N ARG A 26 23.26 -0.62 9.93
CA ARG A 26 22.00 -0.18 10.55
C ARG A 26 20.83 -0.84 9.83
N LYS A 27 20.04 -1.55 10.61
CA LYS A 27 18.79 -2.17 10.14
C LYS A 27 17.64 -1.22 10.44
N LYS A 28 16.69 -1.10 9.52
CA LYS A 28 15.47 -0.33 9.73
C LYS A 28 14.32 -1.29 10.08
N VAL A 29 13.78 -1.15 11.27
CA VAL A 29 12.60 -1.91 11.71
C VAL A 29 11.34 -1.12 11.42
N ILE A 30 10.36 -1.76 10.78
CA ILE A 30 9.01 -1.22 10.59
C ILE A 30 8.11 -1.84 11.65
N GLN A 31 7.54 -0.98 12.48
CA GLN A 31 6.74 -1.35 13.66
C GLN A 31 5.38 -0.68 13.63
N TYR A 32 4.39 -1.31 14.25
CA TYR A 32 3.02 -0.81 14.29
C TYR A 32 2.52 -0.53 15.71
N ARG A 33 3.38 -0.63 16.74
CA ARG A 33 3.03 -0.48 18.18
C ARG A 33 2.32 0.83 18.54
N HIS A 34 2.53 1.90 17.76
CA HIS A 34 1.88 3.20 17.98
C HIS A 34 0.53 3.32 17.27
N ILE A 35 0.18 2.31 16.47
CA ILE A 35 -1.00 2.32 15.61
C ILE A 35 -1.95 1.18 16.00
N LEU A 36 -1.39 0.00 16.32
CA LEU A 36 -2.13 -1.22 16.61
C LEU A 36 -2.01 -1.60 18.08
N PRO A 37 -3.09 -2.12 18.69
CA PRO A 37 -3.03 -2.72 20.04
C PRO A 37 -2.06 -3.91 20.07
N VAL A 38 -1.13 -3.90 21.05
CA VAL A 38 -0.08 -4.90 21.18
C VAL A 38 -0.58 -6.10 21.96
N GLU A 39 -0.28 -7.31 21.47
CA GLU A 39 -0.47 -8.61 22.14
C GLU A 39 -1.89 -8.86 22.67
N LYS A 40 -2.89 -8.39 21.95
CA LYS A 40 -4.32 -8.68 22.21
C LYS A 40 -5.11 -8.72 20.93
N MET A 41 -6.28 -9.36 20.99
CA MET A 41 -7.25 -9.34 19.90
C MET A 41 -7.83 -7.94 19.76
N PHE A 42 -7.99 -7.47 18.53
CA PHE A 42 -8.57 -6.16 18.22
C PHE A 42 -9.28 -6.17 16.86
N THR A 43 -10.04 -5.13 16.61
CA THR A 43 -10.76 -4.86 15.36
C THR A 43 -10.27 -3.56 14.73
N TRP A 44 -10.75 -3.23 13.55
CA TRP A 44 -10.44 -1.94 12.91
C TRP A 44 -10.84 -0.72 13.76
N ALA A 45 -11.86 -0.84 14.61
CA ALA A 45 -12.31 0.24 15.48
C ALA A 45 -11.27 0.59 16.56
N ASP A 46 -10.45 -0.37 16.94
CA ASP A 46 -9.43 -0.23 17.97
C ASP A 46 -8.11 0.35 17.44
N CYS A 47 -7.96 0.44 16.12
CA CYS A 47 -6.74 0.95 15.49
C CYS A 47 -6.65 2.47 15.63
N HIS A 48 -5.44 2.98 15.91
CA HIS A 48 -5.15 4.41 15.79
C HIS A 48 -5.03 4.83 14.31
N HIS A 49 -4.90 6.13 14.08
CA HIS A 49 -4.78 6.65 12.72
C HIS A 49 -3.42 6.29 12.11
N PHE A 50 -3.44 5.67 10.94
CA PHE A 50 -2.22 5.46 10.15
C PHE A 50 -1.72 6.80 9.59
N ILE A 51 -0.50 7.15 9.93
CA ILE A 51 0.16 8.35 9.39
C ILE A 51 0.31 8.18 7.87
N LYS A 52 0.16 9.27 7.12
CA LYS A 52 0.36 9.24 5.66
C LYS A 52 1.74 8.67 5.29
N GLY A 53 1.76 7.76 4.33
CA GLY A 53 2.98 7.04 3.94
C GLY A 53 3.22 5.75 4.72
N HIS A 54 2.50 5.48 5.81
CA HIS A 54 2.56 4.21 6.54
C HIS A 54 1.40 3.30 6.17
N TYR A 55 1.72 2.07 5.82
CA TYR A 55 0.75 1.03 5.51
C TYR A 55 1.33 -0.35 5.83
N ILE A 56 0.46 -1.34 5.91
CA ILE A 56 0.82 -2.72 6.22
C ILE A 56 1.24 -3.38 4.91
N LEU A 57 2.47 -3.89 4.86
CA LEU A 57 3.01 -4.61 3.72
C LEU A 57 2.81 -6.13 3.89
N MET A 58 2.92 -6.88 2.80
CA MET A 58 2.81 -8.35 2.82
C MET A 58 3.79 -9.02 3.80
N HIS A 59 4.94 -8.39 4.04
CA HIS A 59 5.96 -8.88 4.97
C HIS A 59 5.49 -8.92 6.42
N SER A 60 4.42 -8.18 6.73
CA SER A 60 3.88 -8.04 8.10
C SER A 60 2.64 -8.87 8.35
N VAL A 61 2.03 -9.51 7.35
CA VAL A 61 0.72 -10.14 7.51
C VAL A 61 0.76 -11.64 7.30
N ILE A 62 -0.01 -12.33 8.15
CA ILE A 62 -0.38 -13.73 7.97
C ILE A 62 -1.90 -13.79 8.06
N PHE A 63 -2.56 -14.15 6.95
CA PHE A 63 -4.00 -14.31 6.90
C PHE A 63 -4.41 -15.75 7.19
N ARG A 64 -5.57 -15.94 7.81
CA ARG A 64 -6.23 -17.23 7.89
C ARG A 64 -6.56 -17.71 6.46
N THR A 65 -6.09 -18.89 6.08
CA THR A 65 -6.25 -19.43 4.72
C THR A 65 -7.71 -19.43 4.26
N ARG A 66 -8.63 -19.84 5.14
CA ARG A 66 -10.07 -19.86 4.84
C ARG A 66 -10.61 -18.47 4.50
N LEU A 67 -10.12 -17.40 5.15
CA LEU A 67 -10.52 -16.03 4.83
C LEU A 67 -10.12 -15.65 3.39
N LEU A 68 -8.90 -16.03 2.95
CA LEU A 68 -8.45 -15.79 1.58
C LEU A 68 -9.31 -16.54 0.55
N GLN A 69 -9.78 -17.74 0.88
CA GLN A 69 -10.70 -18.50 0.04
C GLN A 69 -12.09 -17.85 0.02
N GLU A 70 -12.61 -17.45 1.18
CA GLU A 70 -13.92 -16.80 1.33
C GLU A 70 -14.02 -15.44 0.66
N CYS A 71 -12.93 -14.65 0.66
CA CYS A 71 -12.90 -13.34 -0.03
C CYS A 71 -12.74 -13.48 -1.56
N GLY A 72 -12.46 -14.68 -2.06
CA GLY A 72 -12.34 -14.96 -3.49
C GLY A 72 -11.10 -14.31 -4.12
N LEU A 73 -10.03 -14.07 -3.32
CA LEU A 73 -8.79 -13.45 -3.80
C LEU A 73 -8.22 -14.20 -5.01
N LYS A 74 -8.04 -13.50 -6.12
CA LYS A 74 -7.39 -14.01 -7.33
C LYS A 74 -6.31 -13.03 -7.77
N LEU A 75 -5.07 -13.43 -7.58
CA LEU A 75 -3.94 -12.61 -8.02
C LEU A 75 -3.69 -12.79 -9.53
N PRO A 76 -3.50 -11.71 -10.29
CA PRO A 76 -3.14 -11.81 -11.71
C PRO A 76 -1.85 -12.60 -11.90
N GLU A 77 -1.87 -13.55 -12.81
CA GLU A 77 -0.69 -14.32 -13.19
C GLU A 77 0.33 -13.44 -13.93
N HIS A 78 1.60 -13.81 -13.83
CA HIS A 78 2.73 -13.13 -14.49
C HIS A 78 2.76 -11.61 -14.27
N THR A 79 2.29 -11.15 -13.10
CA THR A 79 2.18 -9.74 -12.76
C THR A 79 2.96 -9.44 -11.48
N PHE A 80 3.88 -8.48 -11.53
CA PHE A 80 4.56 -7.97 -10.34
C PHE A 80 3.64 -7.05 -9.54
N TYR A 81 4.00 -6.80 -8.27
CA TYR A 81 3.29 -5.89 -7.36
C TYR A 81 1.90 -6.36 -6.91
N VAL A 82 1.56 -7.63 -7.19
CA VAL A 82 0.31 -8.26 -6.72
C VAL A 82 0.26 -8.45 -5.20
N ASP A 83 1.39 -8.29 -4.52
CA ASP A 83 1.49 -8.20 -3.07
C ASP A 83 0.59 -7.09 -2.49
N ASN A 84 0.39 -6.01 -3.23
CA ASN A 84 -0.56 -4.96 -2.85
C ASN A 84 -2.01 -5.47 -2.86
N LEU A 85 -2.41 -6.28 -3.85
CA LEU A 85 -3.73 -6.90 -3.90
C LEU A 85 -3.89 -7.94 -2.79
N TYR A 86 -2.85 -8.77 -2.55
CA TYR A 86 -2.82 -9.76 -1.50
C TYR A 86 -3.10 -9.15 -0.11
N VAL A 87 -2.58 -7.96 0.16
CA VAL A 87 -2.87 -7.27 1.43
C VAL A 87 -4.22 -6.56 1.38
N PHE A 88 -4.55 -5.90 0.27
CA PHE A 88 -5.65 -4.95 0.17
C PHE A 88 -7.03 -5.60 0.09
N GLU A 89 -7.19 -6.61 -0.78
CA GLU A 89 -8.49 -7.20 -1.06
C GLU A 89 -9.09 -8.00 0.12
N PRO A 90 -8.32 -8.71 0.96
CA PRO A 90 -8.89 -9.41 2.11
C PRO A 90 -9.37 -8.49 3.25
N LEU A 91 -8.92 -7.22 3.31
CA LEU A 91 -9.17 -6.35 4.46
C LEU A 91 -10.65 -6.16 4.85
N PRO A 92 -11.62 -6.07 3.91
CA PRO A 92 -13.04 -5.96 4.26
C PRO A 92 -13.58 -7.19 5.01
N TYR A 93 -12.95 -8.33 4.85
CA TYR A 93 -13.33 -9.62 5.47
C TYR A 93 -12.67 -9.86 6.83
N VAL A 94 -11.64 -9.08 7.15
CA VAL A 94 -10.90 -9.16 8.42
C VAL A 94 -11.74 -8.55 9.55
N LYS A 95 -12.15 -9.37 10.50
CA LYS A 95 -12.89 -8.96 11.71
C LYS A 95 -11.96 -8.91 12.91
N ASN A 96 -11.18 -9.97 13.11
CA ASN A 96 -10.33 -10.15 14.28
C ASN A 96 -8.86 -10.13 13.89
N MET A 97 -8.12 -9.23 14.51
CA MET A 97 -6.69 -9.04 14.29
C MET A 97 -5.91 -9.26 15.57
N TYR A 98 -4.63 -9.58 15.41
CA TYR A 98 -3.68 -9.65 16.51
C TYR A 98 -2.33 -9.08 16.06
N TYR A 99 -1.70 -8.25 16.86
CA TYR A 99 -0.39 -7.71 16.55
C TYR A 99 0.64 -8.22 17.53
N LEU A 100 1.67 -8.90 17.01
CA LEU A 100 2.87 -9.31 17.72
C LEU A 100 3.97 -8.27 17.48
N ASP A 101 4.44 -7.63 18.54
CA ASP A 101 5.55 -6.67 18.46
C ASP A 101 6.91 -7.39 18.38
N VAL A 102 7.05 -8.29 17.40
CA VAL A 102 8.27 -9.05 17.14
C VAL A 102 8.78 -8.81 15.72
N ASN A 103 10.10 -8.76 15.55
CA ASN A 103 10.76 -8.60 14.27
C ASN A 103 10.79 -9.96 13.54
N PHE A 104 9.64 -10.36 12.98
CA PHE A 104 9.45 -11.69 12.44
C PHE A 104 10.07 -11.89 11.06
N TYR A 105 9.85 -10.94 10.13
CA TYR A 105 10.33 -11.04 8.76
C TYR A 105 11.56 -10.15 8.53
N ARG A 106 12.58 -10.72 7.87
CA ARG A 106 13.80 -10.00 7.49
C ARG A 106 13.83 -9.83 5.98
N TYR A 107 13.57 -8.60 5.52
CA TYR A 107 13.53 -8.28 4.11
C TYR A 107 14.88 -7.76 3.64
N TYR A 108 15.59 -8.62 2.91
CA TYR A 108 16.87 -8.28 2.33
C TYR A 108 16.68 -7.42 1.08
N ILE A 109 17.26 -6.22 1.07
CA ILE A 109 17.12 -5.23 -0.01
C ILE A 109 18.48 -4.76 -0.51
N GLY A 110 18.52 -4.12 -1.69
CA GLY A 110 19.72 -3.49 -2.24
C GLY A 110 20.34 -4.23 -3.42
N ARG A 111 19.83 -5.40 -3.81
CA ARG A 111 20.27 -6.06 -5.04
C ARG A 111 19.71 -5.34 -6.26
N GLN A 112 20.52 -5.25 -7.34
CA GLN A 112 20.15 -4.55 -8.57
C GLN A 112 18.98 -5.21 -9.33
N ASP A 113 18.80 -6.51 -9.18
CA ASP A 113 17.76 -7.32 -9.85
C ASP A 113 16.41 -7.32 -9.11
N GLN A 114 16.31 -6.66 -7.96
CA GLN A 114 15.09 -6.65 -7.17
C GLN A 114 13.95 -5.91 -7.87
N SER A 115 12.73 -6.44 -7.72
CA SER A 115 11.49 -5.86 -8.27
C SER A 115 11.22 -4.43 -7.76
N VAL A 116 11.75 -4.06 -6.60
CA VAL A 116 11.66 -2.71 -6.00
C VAL A 116 12.76 -1.76 -6.47
N ASN A 117 13.71 -2.22 -7.30
CA ASN A 117 14.67 -1.33 -7.94
C ASN A 117 13.94 -0.40 -8.92
N GLU A 118 14.22 0.89 -8.87
CA GLU A 118 13.51 1.90 -9.66
C GLU A 118 13.55 1.65 -11.17
N THR A 119 14.72 1.30 -11.71
CA THR A 119 14.85 0.98 -13.13
C THR A 119 13.98 -0.21 -13.53
N VAL A 120 13.96 -1.24 -12.67
CA VAL A 120 13.10 -2.42 -12.84
C VAL A 120 11.62 -2.05 -12.72
N MET A 121 11.25 -1.18 -11.76
CA MET A 121 9.87 -0.71 -11.62
C MET A 121 9.40 0.09 -12.83
N ILE A 122 10.24 0.96 -13.39
CA ILE A 122 9.92 1.74 -14.60
C ILE A 122 9.75 0.80 -15.81
N SER A 123 10.62 -0.20 -15.98
CA SER A 123 10.49 -1.18 -17.08
C SER A 123 9.22 -2.04 -16.99
N ARG A 124 8.61 -2.15 -15.78
CA ARG A 124 7.39 -2.91 -15.51
C ARG A 124 6.19 -2.02 -15.15
N ILE A 125 6.24 -0.75 -15.57
CA ILE A 125 5.26 0.26 -15.13
C ILE A 125 3.82 -0.09 -15.51
N ASP A 126 3.61 -0.80 -16.63
CA ASP A 126 2.27 -1.23 -17.05
C ASP A 126 1.65 -2.24 -16.08
N GLN A 127 2.47 -3.09 -15.46
CA GLN A 127 2.00 -4.01 -14.42
C GLN A 127 1.64 -3.26 -13.13
N GLN A 128 2.43 -2.25 -12.76
CA GLN A 128 2.12 -1.37 -11.64
C GLN A 128 0.80 -0.62 -11.87
N ILE A 129 0.57 -0.09 -13.07
CA ILE A 129 -0.68 0.57 -13.46
C ILE A 129 -1.85 -0.42 -13.40
N ARG A 130 -1.67 -1.65 -13.92
CA ARG A 130 -2.68 -2.70 -13.85
C ARG A 130 -3.12 -2.98 -12.41
N VAL A 131 -2.16 -3.20 -11.51
CA VAL A 131 -2.44 -3.45 -10.09
C VAL A 131 -3.15 -2.25 -9.47
N THR A 132 -2.69 -1.02 -9.76
CA THR A 132 -3.31 0.21 -9.25
C THR A 132 -4.77 0.33 -9.70
N ARG A 133 -5.09 0.03 -10.97
CA ARG A 133 -6.47 0.02 -11.49
C ARG A 133 -7.34 -1.02 -10.78
N LEU A 134 -6.82 -2.23 -10.56
CA LEU A 134 -7.54 -3.26 -9.80
C LEU A 134 -7.86 -2.80 -8.37
N MET A 135 -6.91 -2.12 -7.70
CA MET A 135 -7.16 -1.55 -6.37
C MET A 135 -8.22 -0.43 -6.40
N ILE A 136 -8.24 0.41 -7.45
CA ILE A 136 -9.27 1.43 -7.65
C ILE A 136 -10.64 0.77 -7.79
N ASP A 137 -10.76 -0.19 -8.70
CA ASP A 137 -12.00 -0.91 -8.96
C ASP A 137 -12.52 -1.57 -7.68
N TYR A 138 -11.66 -2.31 -6.99
CA TYR A 138 -12.01 -2.97 -5.74
C TYR A 138 -12.53 -2.01 -4.67
N LEU A 139 -11.84 -0.88 -4.46
CA LEU A 139 -12.24 0.11 -3.45
C LEU A 139 -13.59 0.76 -3.81
N VAL A 140 -13.84 1.02 -5.09
CA VAL A 140 -15.09 1.62 -5.57
C VAL A 140 -16.24 0.62 -5.46
N ASP A 141 -16.04 -0.62 -5.89
CA ASP A 141 -17.06 -1.68 -5.83
C ASP A 141 -17.48 -2.00 -4.39
N LYS A 142 -16.50 -2.05 -3.48
CA LYS A 142 -16.74 -2.31 -2.06
C LYS A 142 -17.12 -1.07 -1.24
N LYS A 143 -17.20 0.12 -1.84
CA LYS A 143 -17.39 1.38 -1.12
C LYS A 143 -18.62 1.41 -0.23
N ALA A 144 -19.76 0.90 -0.72
CA ALA A 144 -21.02 0.91 0.05
C ALA A 144 -20.92 0.10 1.36
N GLU A 145 -20.12 -0.96 1.36
CA GLU A 145 -19.84 -1.78 2.53
C GLU A 145 -18.80 -1.10 3.43
N LEU A 146 -17.70 -0.64 2.83
CA LEU A 146 -16.56 -0.07 3.53
C LEU A 146 -16.88 1.20 4.32
N VAL A 147 -17.76 2.04 3.83
CA VAL A 147 -18.14 3.30 4.53
C VAL A 147 -18.82 3.05 5.89
N LYS A 148 -19.34 1.85 6.11
CA LYS A 148 -19.90 1.41 7.41
C LYS A 148 -18.80 1.23 8.45
N ASN A 149 -17.57 0.91 8.05
CA ASN A 149 -16.38 0.86 8.89
C ASN A 149 -15.45 2.02 8.53
N ARG A 150 -15.67 3.17 9.16
CA ARG A 150 -14.94 4.41 8.87
C ARG A 150 -13.41 4.27 8.96
N ARG A 151 -12.90 3.49 9.94
CA ARG A 151 -11.45 3.30 10.14
C ARG A 151 -10.85 2.49 8.99
N LEU A 152 -11.46 1.38 8.64
CA LEU A 152 -11.03 0.55 7.52
C LEU A 152 -11.09 1.33 6.20
N TYR A 153 -12.20 2.02 5.91
CA TYR A 153 -12.33 2.80 4.68
C TYR A 153 -11.26 3.89 4.58
N GLN A 154 -10.98 4.59 5.69
CA GLN A 154 -9.91 5.58 5.76
C GLN A 154 -8.54 4.97 5.48
N TYR A 155 -8.25 3.80 6.06
CA TYR A 155 -7.02 3.07 5.85
C TYR A 155 -6.85 2.64 4.39
N MET A 156 -7.84 1.99 3.80
CA MET A 156 -7.79 1.51 2.42
C MET A 156 -7.66 2.66 1.42
N ARG A 157 -8.35 3.77 1.65
CA ARG A 157 -8.22 4.97 0.83
C ARG A 157 -6.82 5.58 0.91
N ASN A 158 -6.21 5.65 2.10
CA ASN A 158 -4.84 6.12 2.26
C ASN A 158 -3.84 5.16 1.59
N TYR A 159 -4.06 3.86 1.68
CA TYR A 159 -3.23 2.87 1.00
C TYR A 159 -3.25 3.07 -0.52
N LEU A 160 -4.45 3.19 -1.11
CA LEU A 160 -4.58 3.47 -2.53
C LEU A 160 -3.91 4.81 -2.92
N GLU A 161 -3.99 5.86 -2.09
CA GLU A 161 -3.30 7.15 -2.33
C GLU A 161 -1.78 6.95 -2.42
N ILE A 162 -1.19 6.09 -1.57
CA ILE A 162 0.24 5.76 -1.62
C ILE A 162 0.59 5.09 -2.96
N ILE A 163 -0.18 4.07 -3.37
CA ILE A 163 0.08 3.34 -4.61
C ILE A 163 -0.11 4.23 -5.85
N MET A 164 -1.12 5.08 -5.86
CA MET A 164 -1.32 6.12 -6.89
C MET A 164 -0.11 7.08 -6.97
N THR A 165 0.46 7.44 -5.80
CA THR A 165 1.63 8.32 -5.71
C THR A 165 2.87 7.63 -6.26
N VAL A 166 3.12 6.38 -5.87
CA VAL A 166 4.24 5.57 -6.37
C VAL A 166 4.16 5.42 -7.88
N SER A 167 2.98 5.04 -8.41
CA SER A 167 2.76 4.92 -9.86
C SER A 167 3.02 6.24 -10.59
N SER A 168 2.51 7.35 -10.02
CA SER A 168 2.67 8.68 -10.62
C SER A 168 4.13 9.14 -10.66
N VAL A 169 4.88 8.94 -9.57
CA VAL A 169 6.27 9.40 -9.52
C VAL A 169 7.18 8.58 -10.43
N LEU A 170 6.96 7.27 -10.55
CA LEU A 170 7.71 6.43 -11.48
C LEU A 170 7.49 6.87 -12.94
N LEU A 171 6.25 7.19 -13.31
CA LEU A 171 5.90 7.71 -14.62
C LEU A 171 6.52 9.09 -14.89
N ILE A 172 6.58 9.97 -13.86
CA ILE A 172 7.25 11.27 -13.96
C ILE A 172 8.77 11.11 -14.11
N ARG A 173 9.37 10.18 -13.37
CA ARG A 173 10.83 9.95 -13.36
C ARG A 173 11.33 9.32 -14.66
N SER A 174 10.55 8.45 -15.25
CA SER A 174 10.82 7.95 -16.60
C SER A 174 10.92 9.09 -17.63
N GLY A 175 10.09 10.12 -17.49
CA GLY A 175 10.15 11.37 -18.26
C GLY A 175 9.74 11.27 -19.71
N THR A 176 9.37 10.09 -20.22
CA THR A 176 8.90 9.93 -21.60
C THR A 176 7.51 10.53 -21.80
N PRO A 177 7.21 11.10 -22.98
CA PRO A 177 5.86 11.58 -23.30
C PRO A 177 4.78 10.51 -23.10
N GLU A 178 5.06 9.27 -23.49
CA GLU A 178 4.17 8.12 -23.32
C GLU A 178 3.81 7.87 -21.84
N HIS A 179 4.81 7.84 -20.97
CA HIS A 179 4.60 7.61 -19.55
C HIS A 179 3.88 8.78 -18.86
N LEU A 180 4.11 10.01 -19.32
CA LEU A 180 3.35 11.16 -18.82
C LEU A 180 1.87 11.10 -19.23
N GLU A 181 1.54 10.59 -20.44
CA GLU A 181 0.16 10.36 -20.84
C GLU A 181 -0.46 9.19 -20.05
N LYS A 182 0.25 8.06 -19.87
CA LYS A 182 -0.21 6.97 -18.98
C LYS A 182 -0.55 7.46 -17.56
N LYS A 183 0.24 8.41 -17.04
CA LYS A 183 -0.06 9.04 -15.73
C LYS A 183 -1.40 9.77 -15.78
N LYS A 184 -1.63 10.57 -16.81
CA LYS A 184 -2.89 11.33 -16.97
C LYS A 184 -4.07 10.37 -17.10
N GLU A 185 -3.95 9.33 -17.93
CA GLU A 185 -4.96 8.29 -18.10
C GLU A 185 -5.31 7.58 -16.76
N LEU A 186 -4.31 7.28 -15.93
CA LEU A 186 -4.53 6.66 -14.62
C LEU A 186 -5.36 7.56 -13.69
N TRP A 187 -5.09 8.88 -13.69
CA TRP A 187 -5.85 9.84 -12.89
C TRP A 187 -7.25 10.09 -13.44
N GLU A 188 -7.44 10.12 -14.77
CA GLU A 188 -8.77 10.19 -15.38
C GLU A 188 -9.56 8.91 -15.10
N TYR A 189 -8.95 7.74 -15.17
CA TYR A 189 -9.57 6.48 -14.79
C TYR A 189 -10.15 6.53 -13.36
N LEU A 190 -9.36 7.00 -12.38
CA LEU A 190 -9.84 7.20 -11.02
C LEU A 190 -11.03 8.16 -10.97
N LYS A 191 -10.99 9.26 -11.74
CA LYS A 191 -12.04 10.27 -11.80
C LYS A 191 -13.34 9.74 -12.39
N GLU A 192 -13.24 8.92 -13.43
CA GLU A 192 -14.38 8.25 -14.06
C GLU A 192 -15.04 7.25 -13.10
N LYS A 193 -14.22 6.46 -12.37
CA LYS A 193 -14.71 5.49 -11.40
C LYS A 193 -15.34 6.13 -10.16
N ASP A 194 -14.69 7.13 -9.57
CA ASP A 194 -15.21 7.85 -8.39
C ASP A 194 -14.68 9.29 -8.34
N LYS A 195 -15.49 10.23 -8.80
CA LYS A 195 -15.16 11.68 -8.81
C LYS A 195 -14.87 12.23 -7.41
N ARG A 196 -15.55 11.74 -6.35
CA ARG A 196 -15.32 12.22 -4.97
C ARG A 196 -13.97 11.71 -4.44
N LEU A 197 -13.64 10.46 -4.69
CA LEU A 197 -12.33 9.88 -4.33
C LEU A 197 -11.21 10.59 -5.09
N TYR A 198 -11.37 10.82 -6.39
CA TYR A 198 -10.44 11.58 -7.21
C TYR A 198 -10.19 12.99 -6.62
N LEU A 199 -11.25 13.75 -6.33
CA LEU A 199 -11.10 15.11 -5.77
C LEU A 199 -10.40 15.09 -4.41
N TRP A 200 -10.72 14.10 -3.57
CA TRP A 200 -10.05 13.94 -2.28
C TRP A 200 -8.55 13.65 -2.43
N MET A 201 -8.15 12.74 -3.30
CA MET A 201 -6.74 12.45 -3.57
C MET A 201 -6.05 13.62 -4.26
N ARG A 202 -6.67 14.19 -5.31
CA ARG A 202 -6.10 15.26 -6.14
C ARG A 202 -5.79 16.52 -5.35
N ASN A 203 -6.61 16.84 -4.35
CA ASN A 203 -6.46 18.00 -3.48
C ASN A 203 -5.68 17.68 -2.19
N GLY A 204 -5.35 16.41 -1.95
CA GLY A 204 -4.47 15.99 -0.86
C GLY A 204 -3.00 16.35 -1.14
N ILE A 205 -2.16 16.32 -0.09
CA ILE A 205 -0.74 16.66 -0.21
C ILE A 205 -0.04 15.76 -1.23
N MET A 206 -0.22 14.44 -1.14
CA MET A 206 0.45 13.48 -2.02
C MET A 206 -0.02 13.61 -3.48
N GLY A 207 -1.32 13.55 -3.71
CA GLY A 207 -1.87 13.68 -5.06
C GLY A 207 -1.71 15.08 -5.64
N GLY A 208 -1.80 16.13 -4.81
CA GLY A 208 -1.54 17.51 -5.23
C GLY A 208 -0.13 17.68 -5.78
N THR A 209 0.87 17.21 -5.06
CA THR A 209 2.27 17.27 -5.50
C THR A 209 2.51 16.48 -6.78
N MET A 210 1.93 15.29 -6.92
CA MET A 210 2.07 14.47 -8.14
C MET A 210 1.42 15.06 -9.39
N ASN A 211 0.57 16.07 -9.24
CA ASN A 211 -0.16 16.70 -10.35
C ASN A 211 0.15 18.18 -10.54
N LEU A 212 1.30 18.64 -10.05
CA LEU A 212 1.79 19.98 -10.32
C LEU A 212 2.07 20.16 -11.83
N PRO A 213 1.71 21.32 -12.42
CA PRO A 213 1.85 21.55 -13.84
C PRO A 213 3.30 21.82 -14.28
N GLY A 214 3.60 21.50 -15.51
CA GLY A 214 4.84 21.87 -16.19
C GLY A 214 6.08 21.11 -15.71
N ARG A 215 7.23 21.48 -16.25
CA ARG A 215 8.52 20.87 -15.92
C ARG A 215 8.96 21.16 -14.48
N GLY A 216 8.67 22.38 -14.00
CA GLY A 216 9.00 22.79 -12.62
C GLY A 216 8.21 21.97 -11.59
N GLY A 217 6.91 21.79 -11.80
CA GLY A 217 6.05 20.97 -10.95
C GLY A 217 6.55 19.52 -10.87
N ARG A 218 6.95 18.93 -11.99
CA ARG A 218 7.52 17.56 -12.01
C ARG A 218 8.84 17.46 -11.20
N LYS A 219 9.70 18.47 -11.25
CA LYS A 219 10.91 18.48 -10.40
C LYS A 219 10.55 18.49 -8.92
N ILE A 220 9.58 19.31 -8.50
CA ILE A 220 9.10 19.35 -7.12
C ILE A 220 8.52 17.99 -6.70
N SER A 221 7.73 17.34 -7.57
CA SER A 221 7.19 16.00 -7.32
C SER A 221 8.28 14.97 -7.05
N VAL A 222 9.34 14.97 -7.88
CA VAL A 222 10.47 14.03 -7.74
C VAL A 222 11.27 14.30 -6.47
N GLU A 223 11.59 15.56 -6.17
CA GLU A 223 12.33 15.90 -4.95
C GLU A 223 11.53 15.60 -3.68
N GLY A 224 10.22 15.92 -3.68
CA GLY A 224 9.33 15.54 -2.58
C GLY A 224 9.29 14.03 -2.35
N TYR A 225 9.23 13.24 -3.41
CA TYR A 225 9.30 11.78 -3.31
C TYR A 225 10.65 11.29 -2.76
N ARG A 226 11.78 11.86 -3.21
CA ARG A 226 13.13 11.52 -2.70
C ARG A 226 13.26 11.81 -1.20
N ILE A 227 12.68 12.92 -0.73
CA ILE A 227 12.63 13.24 0.70
C ILE A 227 11.80 12.19 1.44
N CYS A 228 10.63 11.82 0.92
CA CYS A 228 9.80 10.77 1.50
C CYS A 228 10.52 9.41 1.51
N GLN A 229 11.26 9.04 0.45
CA GLN A 229 12.07 7.83 0.43
C GLN A 229 13.10 7.79 1.57
N LYS A 230 13.81 8.91 1.80
CA LYS A 230 14.80 9.02 2.88
C LYS A 230 14.15 8.94 4.26
N LEU A 231 13.01 9.60 4.46
CA LEU A 231 12.32 9.65 5.75
C LEU A 231 11.63 8.32 6.08
N PHE A 232 10.94 7.73 5.12
CA PHE A 232 10.14 6.51 5.31
C PHE A 232 10.88 5.24 4.89
N GLY A 233 12.05 5.35 4.23
CA GLY A 233 12.91 4.24 3.85
C GLY A 233 12.31 3.35 2.77
N PHE A 234 11.56 3.92 1.85
CA PHE A 234 11.25 3.23 0.61
C PHE A 234 12.52 3.19 -0.27
N ASN A 235 12.77 2.07 -0.91
CA ASN A 235 13.84 1.99 -1.90
C ASN A 235 13.41 2.57 -3.22
#